data_42860addbf1bafbc46c03b24c9c6d976
#
_entry.id   42860addbf1bafbc46c03b24c9c6d976
#
_cell.length_a   1.000
_cell.length_b   1.000
_cell.length_c   1.000
_cell.angle_alpha   90.00
_cell.angle_beta   90.00
_cell.angle_gamma   90.00
#
_symmetry.space_group_name_H-M   'P 1'
#
loop_
_entity.id
_entity.type
_entity.pdbx_description
1 polymer ?
#
loop_
_entity_poly.entity_id
_entity_poly.type
_entity_poly.pdbx_seq_one_letter_code
_entity_poly.pdbx_strand_id
1 'polypeptide(L)'
;MKNSSTTESRLLPTDAWTEEFLDYLETGRLYSPQTLRAYRQSLEHFRAFQPTSSWKEKTTDDFRAYLLELMKVNASRATIRLRFASLRSFFNYLTERSYLPSNLLKQISLPKLEKSLPHFLTIPQITTLLETPTQKEKTQQAPSWMSARDIAILELFYSSGLRLSELVGLNINDLDVLGETVRVMGKGSKERIVPVGTIALEAISHYRHLAKVEAGALFINKSRKRLSATAVWQMLKKYLREAGLPTTLSPHALRHSFATHLLDRGADLRSVQSLLGHASLTTTQIYTHVTTERLKAAYQTAHPRA
;
A
#
# COMPACT_ATOMS: atom_id res chain seq x y z
N MET A 1 -21.90 20.09 35.72
CA MET A 1 -22.71 19.21 34.86
C MET A 1 -22.12 19.32 33.45
N LYS A 2 -21.28 18.37 33.03
CA LYS A 2 -20.69 18.33 31.70
C LYS A 2 -21.43 17.24 30.92
N ASN A 3 -22.23 17.64 29.94
CA ASN A 3 -22.88 16.73 29.01
C ASN A 3 -21.84 16.31 27.95
N SER A 4 -21.35 15.10 28.07
CA SER A 4 -20.63 14.40 27.02
C SER A 4 -21.67 13.76 26.09
N SER A 5 -21.99 14.44 24.98
CA SER A 5 -22.73 13.84 23.87
C SER A 5 -21.83 12.89 23.08
N THR A 6 -21.87 11.63 23.47
CA THR A 6 -21.31 10.52 22.67
C THR A 6 -22.19 10.39 21.41
N THR A 7 -21.67 10.80 20.27
CA THR A 7 -22.30 10.58 18.98
C THR A 7 -22.18 9.09 18.66
N GLU A 8 -23.16 8.31 19.06
CA GLU A 8 -23.34 6.95 18.56
C GLU A 8 -23.51 7.01 17.04
N SER A 9 -22.54 6.47 16.30
CA SER A 9 -22.68 6.26 14.86
C SER A 9 -23.78 5.22 14.64
N ARG A 10 -25.01 5.69 14.37
CA ARG A 10 -26.09 4.83 13.89
C ARG A 10 -25.63 4.17 12.59
N LEU A 11 -25.22 2.91 12.69
CA LEU A 11 -25.06 2.03 11.54
C LEU A 11 -26.43 1.94 10.86
N LEU A 12 -26.52 2.51 9.66
CA LEU A 12 -27.72 2.35 8.83
C LEU A 12 -27.91 0.86 8.54
N PRO A 13 -29.15 0.34 8.53
CA PRO A 13 -29.39 -1.07 8.21
C PRO A 13 -28.73 -1.41 6.88
N THR A 14 -27.97 -2.49 6.89
CA THR A 14 -27.25 -3.00 5.71
C THR A 14 -28.27 -3.32 4.63
N ASP A 15 -28.08 -2.73 3.47
CA ASP A 15 -28.96 -2.93 2.31
C ASP A 15 -28.59 -4.24 1.64
N ALA A 16 -29.58 -5.10 1.40
CA ALA A 16 -29.39 -6.42 0.79
C ALA A 16 -28.61 -6.35 -0.55
N TRP A 17 -28.83 -5.34 -1.38
CA TRP A 17 -28.12 -5.18 -2.63
C TRP A 17 -26.65 -4.79 -2.45
N THR A 18 -26.35 -4.01 -1.41
CA THR A 18 -24.96 -3.68 -1.06
C THR A 18 -24.20 -4.92 -0.61
N GLU A 19 -24.80 -5.77 0.24
CA GLU A 19 -24.18 -7.01 0.70
C GLU A 19 -24.01 -8.02 -0.45
N GLU A 20 -25.02 -8.21 -1.27
CA GLU A 20 -24.96 -9.08 -2.45
C GLU A 20 -23.86 -8.64 -3.42
N PHE A 21 -23.72 -7.35 -3.63
CA PHE A 21 -22.64 -6.81 -4.46
C PHE A 21 -21.27 -7.05 -3.86
N LEU A 22 -21.09 -6.84 -2.55
CA LEU A 22 -19.81 -7.05 -1.89
C LEU A 22 -19.42 -8.53 -1.88
N ASP A 23 -20.38 -9.43 -1.66
CA ASP A 23 -20.18 -10.88 -1.80
C ASP A 23 -19.78 -11.26 -3.23
N TYR A 24 -20.47 -10.73 -4.24
CA TYR A 24 -20.08 -10.91 -5.64
C TYR A 24 -18.64 -10.44 -5.94
N LEU A 25 -18.21 -9.32 -5.35
CA LEU A 25 -16.84 -8.85 -5.54
C LEU A 25 -15.83 -9.75 -4.82
N GLU A 26 -16.19 -10.29 -3.65
CA GLU A 26 -15.34 -11.19 -2.88
C GLU A 26 -15.20 -12.55 -3.54
N THR A 27 -16.32 -13.21 -3.82
CA THR A 27 -16.36 -14.60 -4.30
C THR A 27 -16.18 -14.69 -5.81
N GLY A 28 -16.86 -13.85 -6.58
CA GLY A 28 -16.89 -13.88 -8.05
C GLY A 28 -15.73 -13.13 -8.71
N ARG A 29 -15.24 -12.05 -8.10
CA ARG A 29 -14.17 -11.20 -8.66
C ARG A 29 -12.87 -11.26 -7.87
N LEU A 30 -12.83 -11.97 -6.75
CA LEU A 30 -11.66 -12.16 -5.88
C LEU A 30 -10.99 -10.83 -5.48
N TYR A 31 -11.79 -9.83 -5.12
CA TYR A 31 -11.28 -8.54 -4.66
C TYR A 31 -10.63 -8.67 -3.28
N SER A 32 -9.59 -7.88 -3.04
CA SER A 32 -8.91 -7.89 -1.75
C SER A 32 -9.81 -7.35 -0.63
N PRO A 33 -9.66 -7.83 0.62
CA PRO A 33 -10.43 -7.31 1.76
C PRO A 33 -10.33 -5.79 1.93
N GLN A 34 -9.19 -5.20 1.56
CA GLN A 34 -9.01 -3.76 1.61
C GLN A 34 -9.86 -3.04 0.55
N THR A 35 -9.96 -3.60 -0.65
CA THR A 35 -10.81 -3.04 -1.72
C THR A 35 -12.29 -3.14 -1.32
N LEU A 36 -12.72 -4.28 -0.76
CA LEU A 36 -14.08 -4.47 -0.26
C LEU A 36 -14.43 -3.45 0.83
N ARG A 37 -13.53 -3.21 1.79
CA ARG A 37 -13.71 -2.16 2.81
C ARG A 37 -13.87 -0.78 2.18
N ALA A 38 -13.04 -0.42 1.21
CA ALA A 38 -13.10 0.89 0.56
C ALA A 38 -14.41 1.06 -0.22
N TYR A 39 -14.90 -0.02 -0.86
CA TYR A 39 -16.18 -0.02 -1.57
C TYR A 39 -17.34 0.10 -0.58
N ARG A 40 -17.37 -0.71 0.47
CA ARG A 40 -18.36 -0.62 1.55
C ARG A 40 -18.46 0.80 2.10
N GLN A 41 -17.34 1.37 2.54
CA GLN A 41 -17.28 2.74 3.07
C GLN A 41 -17.78 3.79 2.08
N SER A 42 -17.51 3.60 0.79
CA SER A 42 -17.98 4.52 -0.25
C SER A 42 -19.49 4.49 -0.42
N LEU A 43 -20.09 3.29 -0.41
CA LEU A 43 -21.55 3.10 -0.52
C LEU A 43 -22.27 3.60 0.74
N GLU A 44 -21.76 3.28 1.92
CA GLU A 44 -22.29 3.75 3.21
C GLU A 44 -22.24 5.27 3.30
N HIS A 45 -21.15 5.90 2.87
CA HIS A 45 -21.03 7.36 2.87
C HIS A 45 -22.06 8.03 1.94
N PHE A 46 -22.30 7.46 0.77
CA PHE A 46 -23.35 7.97 -0.12
C PHE A 46 -24.75 7.79 0.49
N ARG A 47 -25.03 6.64 1.11
CA ARG A 47 -26.30 6.41 1.80
C ARG A 47 -26.51 7.35 3.00
N ALA A 48 -25.45 7.64 3.74
CA ALA A 48 -25.52 8.62 4.82
C ALA A 48 -25.83 10.05 4.33
N PHE A 49 -25.38 10.40 3.12
CA PHE A 49 -25.72 11.67 2.47
C PHE A 49 -27.19 11.70 2.01
N GLN A 50 -27.75 10.55 1.58
CA GLN A 50 -29.13 10.43 1.08
C GLN A 50 -29.86 9.25 1.75
N PRO A 51 -30.23 9.36 3.03
CA PRO A 51 -30.72 8.20 3.80
C PRO A 51 -32.14 7.76 3.47
N THR A 52 -32.97 8.63 2.88
CA THR A 52 -34.41 8.45 2.79
C THR A 52 -34.90 7.72 1.54
N SER A 53 -34.09 7.60 0.47
CA SER A 53 -34.50 6.99 -0.77
C SER A 53 -33.77 5.68 -1.06
N SER A 54 -34.51 4.73 -1.67
CA SER A 54 -33.94 3.44 -2.11
C SER A 54 -32.96 3.61 -3.30
N TRP A 55 -32.14 2.60 -3.59
CA TRP A 55 -31.26 2.64 -4.76
C TRP A 55 -32.00 2.76 -6.10
N LYS A 56 -33.27 2.27 -6.15
CA LYS A 56 -34.14 2.38 -7.33
C LYS A 56 -34.60 3.80 -7.62
N GLU A 57 -34.75 4.59 -6.59
CA GLU A 57 -35.26 5.96 -6.70
C GLU A 57 -34.17 7.00 -6.94
N LYS A 58 -32.91 6.58 -6.91
CA LYS A 58 -31.79 7.49 -7.16
C LYS A 58 -31.81 8.02 -8.59
N THR A 59 -31.52 9.29 -8.71
CA THR A 59 -31.46 10.02 -9.97
C THR A 59 -30.01 10.49 -10.25
N THR A 60 -29.74 10.90 -11.48
CA THR A 60 -28.45 11.51 -11.83
C THR A 60 -28.15 12.76 -11.00
N ASP A 61 -29.20 13.50 -10.60
CA ASP A 61 -29.05 14.74 -9.82
C ASP A 61 -28.64 14.45 -8.37
N ASP A 62 -29.05 13.33 -7.78
CA ASP A 62 -28.57 12.90 -6.46
C ASP A 62 -27.06 12.69 -6.45
N PHE A 63 -26.52 12.09 -7.52
CA PHE A 63 -25.06 11.91 -7.64
C PHE A 63 -24.33 13.22 -7.93
N ARG A 64 -24.94 14.14 -8.68
CA ARG A 64 -24.39 15.49 -8.87
C ARG A 64 -24.35 16.27 -7.56
N ALA A 65 -25.44 16.22 -6.78
CA ALA A 65 -25.50 16.82 -5.45
C ALA A 65 -24.44 16.25 -4.52
N TYR A 66 -24.26 14.93 -4.53
CA TYR A 66 -23.20 14.27 -3.76
C TYR A 66 -21.79 14.70 -4.20
N LEU A 67 -21.55 14.85 -5.50
CA LEU A 67 -20.27 15.36 -6.00
C LEU A 67 -20.00 16.79 -5.49
N LEU A 68 -20.99 17.65 -5.54
CA LEU A 68 -20.90 19.04 -5.03
C LEU A 68 -20.62 19.06 -3.53
N GLU A 69 -21.30 18.19 -2.74
CA GLU A 69 -21.04 18.10 -1.30
C GLU A 69 -19.59 17.63 -1.02
N LEU A 70 -19.09 16.63 -1.74
CA LEU A 70 -17.70 16.19 -1.59
C LEU A 70 -16.70 17.31 -1.93
N MET A 71 -17.01 18.14 -2.92
CA MET A 71 -16.19 19.29 -3.28
C MET A 71 -16.27 20.38 -2.22
N LYS A 72 -17.46 20.65 -1.67
CA LYS A 72 -17.71 21.65 -0.60
C LYS A 72 -16.93 21.31 0.69
N VAL A 73 -16.86 20.03 1.06
CA VAL A 73 -16.05 19.57 2.22
C VAL A 73 -14.57 19.38 1.88
N ASN A 74 -14.11 19.88 0.74
CA ASN A 74 -12.73 19.79 0.27
C ASN A 74 -12.16 18.36 0.24
N ALA A 75 -12.99 17.36 -0.10
CA ALA A 75 -12.50 16.00 -0.29
C ALA A 75 -11.47 15.94 -1.43
N SER A 76 -10.39 15.19 -1.23
CA SER A 76 -9.37 15.06 -2.25
C SER A 76 -9.93 14.50 -3.56
N ARG A 77 -9.41 14.93 -4.72
CA ARG A 77 -9.84 14.41 -6.04
C ARG A 77 -9.70 12.89 -6.13
N ALA A 78 -8.69 12.31 -5.47
CA ALA A 78 -8.51 10.86 -5.38
C ALA A 78 -9.65 10.20 -4.58
N THR A 79 -10.05 10.79 -3.45
CA THR A 79 -11.19 10.31 -2.63
C THR A 79 -12.49 10.38 -3.42
N ILE A 80 -12.76 11.50 -4.11
CA ILE A 80 -13.95 11.67 -4.96
C ILE A 80 -13.99 10.56 -6.03
N ARG A 81 -12.88 10.34 -6.73
CA ARG A 81 -12.80 9.32 -7.78
C ARG A 81 -12.97 7.91 -7.23
N LEU A 82 -12.39 7.60 -6.08
CA LEU A 82 -12.57 6.29 -5.43
C LEU A 82 -14.05 6.05 -5.09
N ARG A 83 -14.72 7.01 -4.46
CA ARG A 83 -16.14 6.91 -4.12
C ARG A 83 -17.02 6.72 -5.36
N PHE A 84 -16.77 7.50 -6.39
CA PHE A 84 -17.52 7.36 -7.65
C PHE A 84 -17.17 6.09 -8.43
N ALA A 85 -15.94 5.58 -8.34
CA ALA A 85 -15.59 4.28 -8.92
C ALA A 85 -16.35 3.14 -8.24
N SER A 86 -16.46 3.18 -6.91
CA SER A 86 -17.24 2.20 -6.14
C SER A 86 -18.73 2.26 -6.50
N LEU A 87 -19.32 3.46 -6.56
CA LEU A 87 -20.71 3.66 -6.97
C LEU A 87 -20.97 3.20 -8.42
N ARG A 88 -20.07 3.53 -9.36
CA ARG A 88 -20.18 3.07 -10.76
C ARG A 88 -20.12 1.56 -10.86
N SER A 89 -19.23 0.92 -10.12
CA SER A 89 -19.12 -0.54 -10.08
C SER A 89 -20.41 -1.18 -9.53
N PHE A 90 -20.95 -0.62 -8.46
CA PHE A 90 -22.20 -1.06 -7.87
C PHE A 90 -23.39 -0.91 -8.83
N PHE A 91 -23.55 0.25 -9.46
CA PHE A 91 -24.62 0.48 -10.42
C PHE A 91 -24.47 -0.33 -11.72
N ASN A 92 -23.24 -0.64 -12.14
CA ASN A 92 -23.02 -1.61 -13.21
C ASN A 92 -23.53 -3.00 -12.81
N TYR A 93 -23.17 -3.46 -11.60
CA TYR A 93 -23.66 -4.73 -11.07
C TYR A 93 -25.19 -4.80 -11.02
N LEU A 94 -25.85 -3.75 -10.49
CA LEU A 94 -27.32 -3.69 -10.45
C LEU A 94 -27.95 -3.71 -11.87
N THR A 95 -27.29 -3.09 -12.84
CA THR A 95 -27.77 -3.09 -14.24
C THR A 95 -27.54 -4.45 -14.90
N GLU A 96 -26.39 -5.10 -14.67
CA GLU A 96 -26.09 -6.45 -15.17
C GLU A 96 -27.06 -7.51 -14.61
N ARG A 97 -27.54 -7.32 -13.37
CA ARG A 97 -28.54 -8.16 -12.71
C ARG A 97 -29.98 -7.77 -13.05
N SER A 98 -30.20 -6.80 -13.94
CA SER A 98 -31.53 -6.29 -14.30
C SER A 98 -32.32 -5.70 -13.13
N TYR A 99 -31.65 -5.32 -12.02
CA TYR A 99 -32.29 -4.61 -10.91
C TYR A 99 -32.59 -3.14 -11.25
N LEU A 100 -31.79 -2.57 -12.17
CA LEU A 100 -31.95 -1.22 -12.70
C LEU A 100 -31.84 -1.22 -14.23
N PRO A 101 -32.57 -0.33 -14.93
CA PRO A 101 -32.57 -0.26 -16.38
C PRO A 101 -31.25 0.25 -16.97
N SER A 102 -30.52 1.08 -16.24
CA SER A 102 -29.26 1.67 -16.72
C SER A 102 -28.39 2.19 -15.56
N ASN A 103 -27.09 2.37 -15.83
CA ASN A 103 -26.18 2.99 -14.89
C ASN A 103 -26.20 4.53 -15.02
N LEU A 104 -26.83 5.20 -14.06
CA LEU A 104 -27.01 6.65 -14.00
C LEU A 104 -25.69 7.44 -13.89
N LEU A 105 -24.60 6.80 -13.41
CA LEU A 105 -23.32 7.48 -13.20
C LEU A 105 -22.46 7.60 -14.47
N LYS A 106 -22.87 7.00 -15.60
CA LYS A 106 -22.11 7.09 -16.86
C LYS A 106 -21.96 8.54 -17.34
N GLN A 107 -22.94 9.39 -17.09
CA GLN A 107 -22.98 10.77 -17.54
C GLN A 107 -22.29 11.77 -16.59
N ILE A 108 -21.81 11.31 -15.42
CA ILE A 108 -21.20 12.20 -14.44
C ILE A 108 -19.72 12.39 -14.74
N SER A 109 -19.36 13.62 -15.05
CA SER A 109 -17.95 14.01 -15.22
C SER A 109 -17.32 14.31 -13.86
N LEU A 110 -16.18 13.67 -13.58
CA LEU A 110 -15.44 13.87 -12.33
C LEU A 110 -14.26 14.81 -12.53
N PRO A 111 -13.84 15.57 -11.48
CA PRO A 111 -12.67 16.42 -11.55
C PRO A 111 -11.44 15.62 -12.02
N LYS A 112 -10.67 16.22 -12.92
CA LYS A 112 -9.41 15.63 -13.39
C LYS A 112 -8.43 15.53 -12.21
N LEU A 113 -7.73 14.39 -12.10
CA LEU A 113 -6.61 14.29 -11.16
C LEU A 113 -5.53 15.29 -11.57
N GLU A 114 -5.04 16.04 -10.61
CA GLU A 114 -3.79 16.75 -10.82
C GLU A 114 -2.68 15.70 -10.97
N LYS A 115 -1.92 15.81 -12.04
CA LYS A 115 -0.69 15.06 -12.18
C LYS A 115 0.33 15.68 -11.22
N SER A 116 0.35 15.26 -9.96
CA SER A 116 1.50 15.55 -9.12
C SER A 116 2.71 14.88 -9.75
N LEU A 117 3.80 15.61 -9.90
CA LEU A 117 5.08 14.99 -10.25
C LEU A 117 5.35 13.89 -9.22
N PRO A 118 5.77 12.70 -9.67
CA PRO A 118 6.09 11.63 -8.74
C PRO A 118 7.20 12.11 -7.81
N HIS A 119 6.90 12.15 -6.51
CA HIS A 119 7.88 12.49 -5.51
C HIS A 119 8.75 11.27 -5.24
N PHE A 120 10.01 11.34 -5.66
CA PHE A 120 11.04 10.37 -5.30
C PHE A 120 12.15 11.08 -4.51
N LEU A 121 12.88 10.34 -3.72
CA LEU A 121 14.04 10.83 -2.99
C LEU A 121 15.29 10.65 -3.86
N THR A 122 16.15 11.64 -3.89
CA THR A 122 17.48 11.53 -4.49
C THR A 122 18.36 10.58 -3.67
N ILE A 123 19.46 10.08 -4.26
CA ILE A 123 20.41 9.19 -3.55
C ILE A 123 20.90 9.83 -2.23
N PRO A 124 21.35 11.11 -2.18
CA PRO A 124 21.73 11.74 -0.91
C PRO A 124 20.59 11.79 0.11
N GLN A 125 19.36 12.07 -0.31
CA GLN A 125 18.21 12.10 0.59
C GLN A 125 17.87 10.71 1.13
N ILE A 126 17.99 9.65 0.32
CA ILE A 126 17.84 8.27 0.78
C ILE A 126 18.92 7.93 1.81
N THR A 127 20.19 8.25 1.52
CA THR A 127 21.28 7.99 2.46
C THR A 127 21.01 8.67 3.81
N THR A 128 20.64 9.95 3.80
CA THR A 128 20.27 10.68 5.03
C THR A 128 19.14 9.98 5.78
N LEU A 129 18.08 9.54 5.06
CA LEU A 129 16.95 8.84 5.69
C LEU A 129 17.36 7.51 6.33
N LEU A 130 18.21 6.73 5.64
CA LEU A 130 18.68 5.42 6.12
C LEU A 130 19.59 5.54 7.35
N GLU A 131 20.37 6.62 7.45
CA GLU A 131 21.27 6.89 8.56
C GLU A 131 20.58 7.54 9.78
N THR A 132 19.42 8.18 9.58
CA THR A 132 18.73 8.91 10.65
C THR A 132 18.44 8.07 11.91
N PRO A 133 18.04 6.77 11.83
CA PRO A 133 17.80 5.98 13.04
C PRO A 133 19.07 5.69 13.86
N THR A 134 20.26 5.79 13.26
CA THR A 134 21.55 5.53 13.95
C THR A 134 22.04 6.75 14.73
N GLN A 135 21.66 7.96 14.28
CA GLN A 135 22.19 9.22 14.80
C GLN A 135 21.55 9.66 16.13
N LYS A 136 20.47 9.03 16.56
CA LYS A 136 19.81 9.39 17.82
C LYS A 136 20.34 8.60 19.01
N GLU A 137 20.69 9.34 20.05
CA GLU A 137 20.86 8.81 21.39
C GLU A 137 19.61 8.01 21.80
N LYS A 138 19.86 6.78 22.28
CA LYS A 138 18.81 5.87 22.74
C LYS A 138 18.03 6.56 23.85
N THR A 139 16.80 6.98 23.59
CA THR A 139 15.89 7.35 24.68
C THR A 139 15.80 6.15 25.62
N GLN A 140 16.10 6.34 26.88
CA GLN A 140 16.21 5.29 27.92
C GLN A 140 14.98 4.36 28.04
N GLN A 141 13.88 4.69 27.39
CA GLN A 141 12.60 3.95 27.47
C GLN A 141 12.32 2.97 26.34
N ALA A 142 13.09 2.96 25.25
CA ALA A 142 12.85 2.07 24.12
C ALA A 142 13.86 0.90 24.12
N PRO A 143 13.41 -0.36 23.89
CA PRO A 143 14.33 -1.48 23.72
C PRO A 143 15.35 -1.21 22.60
N SER A 144 16.62 -1.54 22.85
CA SER A 144 17.74 -1.27 21.92
C SER A 144 17.53 -1.87 20.52
N TRP A 145 16.82 -2.99 20.41
CA TRP A 145 16.54 -3.65 19.14
C TRP A 145 15.56 -2.88 18.24
N MET A 146 14.79 -1.91 18.78
CA MET A 146 13.80 -1.19 17.96
C MET A 146 14.45 -0.30 16.91
N SER A 147 15.55 0.37 17.25
CA SER A 147 16.33 1.16 16.30
C SER A 147 16.91 0.26 15.19
N ALA A 148 17.51 -0.87 15.59
CA ALA A 148 18.02 -1.86 14.63
C ALA A 148 16.91 -2.41 13.69
N ARG A 149 15.70 -2.64 14.23
CA ARG A 149 14.53 -3.02 13.42
C ARG A 149 14.19 -1.93 12.39
N ASP A 150 14.16 -0.69 12.83
CA ASP A 150 13.74 0.43 11.99
C ASP A 150 14.76 0.65 10.84
N ILE A 151 16.07 0.49 11.14
CA ILE A 151 17.13 0.47 10.13
C ILE A 151 16.89 -0.68 9.13
N ALA A 152 16.71 -1.91 9.63
CA ALA A 152 16.48 -3.07 8.78
C ALA A 152 15.24 -2.92 7.87
N ILE A 153 14.18 -2.29 8.36
CA ILE A 153 12.99 -1.99 7.57
C ILE A 153 13.31 -1.00 6.45
N LEU A 154 13.98 0.10 6.75
CA LEU A 154 14.31 1.14 5.76
C LEU A 154 15.27 0.59 4.70
N GLU A 155 16.31 -0.13 5.12
CA GLU A 155 17.27 -0.77 4.23
C GLU A 155 16.58 -1.78 3.30
N LEU A 156 15.74 -2.67 3.84
CA LEU A 156 15.01 -3.64 3.03
C LEU A 156 14.03 -2.96 2.06
N PHE A 157 13.35 -1.90 2.48
CA PHE A 157 12.46 -1.14 1.59
C PHE A 157 13.21 -0.58 0.38
N TYR A 158 14.33 0.07 0.63
CA TYR A 158 15.10 0.68 -0.44
C TYR A 158 15.84 -0.36 -1.27
N SER A 159 16.38 -1.41 -0.67
CA SER A 159 17.08 -2.48 -1.35
C SER A 159 16.19 -3.30 -2.28
N SER A 160 14.96 -3.59 -1.89
CA SER A 160 14.09 -4.54 -2.60
C SER A 160 12.89 -3.91 -3.31
N GLY A 161 12.61 -2.64 -3.06
CA GLY A 161 11.45 -1.95 -3.63
C GLY A 161 10.10 -2.62 -3.31
N LEU A 162 9.96 -3.30 -2.19
CA LEU A 162 8.74 -4.00 -1.77
C LEU A 162 7.55 -3.05 -1.61
N ARG A 163 6.32 -3.58 -1.70
CA ARG A 163 5.15 -2.86 -1.22
C ARG A 163 5.09 -2.93 0.30
N LEU A 164 4.48 -1.92 0.94
CA LEU A 164 4.33 -1.91 2.41
C LEU A 164 3.64 -3.19 2.93
N SER A 165 2.59 -3.65 2.25
CA SER A 165 1.89 -4.88 2.62
C SER A 165 2.76 -6.14 2.47
N GLU A 166 3.62 -6.18 1.47
CA GLU A 166 4.57 -7.27 1.26
C GLU A 166 5.61 -7.28 2.39
N LEU A 167 6.21 -6.13 2.71
CA LEU A 167 7.20 -6.01 3.78
C LEU A 167 6.66 -6.45 5.15
N VAL A 168 5.48 -5.98 5.55
CA VAL A 168 4.91 -6.36 6.85
C VAL A 168 4.41 -7.80 6.87
N GLY A 169 4.13 -8.38 5.70
CA GLY A 169 3.72 -9.78 5.53
C GLY A 169 4.86 -10.77 5.72
N LEU A 170 6.12 -10.36 5.56
CA LEU A 170 7.29 -11.25 5.57
C LEU A 170 7.40 -12.04 6.87
N ASN A 171 7.76 -13.31 6.69
CA ASN A 171 8.25 -14.20 7.73
C ASN A 171 9.77 -14.40 7.57
N ILE A 172 10.40 -14.95 8.59
CA ILE A 172 11.83 -15.25 8.55
C ILE A 172 12.16 -16.22 7.41
N ASN A 173 11.32 -17.22 7.18
CA ASN A 173 11.53 -18.24 6.14
C ASN A 173 11.32 -17.71 4.71
N ASP A 174 10.86 -16.48 4.56
CA ASP A 174 10.76 -15.82 3.25
C ASP A 174 12.08 -15.18 2.83
N LEU A 175 13.06 -15.07 3.75
CA LEU A 175 14.39 -14.52 3.50
C LEU A 175 15.38 -15.65 3.26
N ASP A 176 15.99 -15.66 2.08
CA ASP A 176 17.14 -16.50 1.75
C ASP A 176 18.43 -15.63 1.82
N VAL A 177 19.14 -15.76 2.94
CA VAL A 177 20.35 -14.97 3.21
C VAL A 177 21.47 -15.39 2.28
N LEU A 178 21.66 -16.70 2.02
CA LEU A 178 22.72 -17.22 1.15
C LEU A 178 22.44 -16.89 -0.31
N GLY A 179 21.15 -16.98 -0.69
CA GLY A 179 20.69 -16.62 -2.01
C GLY A 179 20.49 -15.12 -2.21
N GLU A 180 20.71 -14.26 -1.19
CA GLU A 180 20.50 -12.79 -1.27
C GLU A 180 19.15 -12.42 -1.87
N THR A 181 18.09 -13.09 -1.44
CA THR A 181 16.74 -12.90 -1.97
C THR A 181 15.68 -12.90 -0.90
N VAL A 182 14.55 -12.29 -1.22
CA VAL A 182 13.32 -12.39 -0.44
C VAL A 182 12.16 -12.86 -1.32
N ARG A 183 11.42 -13.83 -0.83
CA ARG A 183 10.19 -14.31 -1.47
C ARG A 183 9.00 -13.50 -0.99
N VAL A 184 8.22 -12.98 -1.90
CA VAL A 184 7.06 -12.15 -1.59
C VAL A 184 5.81 -12.61 -2.32
N MET A 185 4.67 -12.52 -1.63
CA MET A 185 3.36 -12.81 -2.17
C MET A 185 2.77 -11.54 -2.78
N GLY A 186 2.58 -11.55 -4.09
CA GLY A 186 1.94 -10.46 -4.83
C GLY A 186 0.41 -10.56 -4.88
N LYS A 187 -0.22 -9.66 -5.61
CA LYS A 187 -1.68 -9.68 -5.85
C LYS A 187 -2.08 -10.98 -6.56
N GLY A 188 -3.13 -11.65 -6.06
CA GLY A 188 -3.62 -12.91 -6.59
C GLY A 188 -2.76 -14.12 -6.20
N SER A 189 -2.12 -14.09 -5.04
CA SER A 189 -1.29 -15.17 -4.48
C SER A 189 -0.14 -15.62 -5.41
N LYS A 190 0.34 -14.72 -6.29
CA LYS A 190 1.50 -15.00 -7.12
C LYS A 190 2.77 -14.69 -6.34
N GLU A 191 3.63 -15.68 -6.19
CA GLU A 191 4.95 -15.52 -5.59
C GLU A 191 5.92 -14.88 -6.58
N ARG A 192 6.83 -14.05 -6.06
CA ARG A 192 8.02 -13.62 -6.78
C ARG A 192 9.22 -13.54 -5.85
N ILE A 193 10.39 -13.73 -6.42
CA ILE A 193 11.67 -13.59 -5.74
C ILE A 193 12.24 -12.22 -6.10
N VAL A 194 12.73 -11.50 -5.08
CA VAL A 194 13.30 -10.16 -5.23
C VAL A 194 14.69 -10.16 -4.61
N PRO A 195 15.74 -9.67 -5.33
CA PRO A 195 17.07 -9.50 -4.75
C PRO A 195 17.07 -8.56 -3.55
N VAL A 196 17.98 -8.81 -2.61
CA VAL A 196 18.20 -8.00 -1.42
C VAL A 196 19.71 -7.74 -1.31
N GLY A 197 20.11 -6.49 -1.19
CA GLY A 197 21.53 -6.14 -1.04
C GLY A 197 22.10 -6.53 0.31
N THR A 198 23.41 -6.75 0.34
CA THR A 198 24.17 -7.20 1.49
C THR A 198 23.93 -6.32 2.73
N ILE A 199 23.91 -4.99 2.58
CA ILE A 199 23.68 -4.04 3.66
C ILE A 199 22.30 -4.27 4.35
N ALA A 200 21.26 -4.55 3.56
CA ALA A 200 19.94 -4.84 4.10
C ALA A 200 19.91 -6.18 4.85
N LEU A 201 20.61 -7.20 4.33
CA LEU A 201 20.74 -8.51 4.98
C LEU A 201 21.50 -8.42 6.31
N GLU A 202 22.57 -7.67 6.36
CA GLU A 202 23.34 -7.40 7.58
C GLU A 202 22.48 -6.66 8.62
N ALA A 203 21.75 -5.62 8.21
CA ALA A 203 20.83 -4.89 9.09
C ALA A 203 19.73 -5.79 9.65
N ILE A 204 19.15 -6.67 8.82
CA ILE A 204 18.15 -7.66 9.26
C ILE A 204 18.77 -8.65 10.24
N SER A 205 19.95 -9.18 9.95
CA SER A 205 20.65 -10.13 10.83
C SER A 205 20.94 -9.50 12.20
N HIS A 206 21.48 -8.29 12.22
CA HIS A 206 21.73 -7.54 13.44
C HIS A 206 20.45 -7.31 14.26
N TYR A 207 19.39 -6.85 13.60
CA TYR A 207 18.08 -6.69 14.26
C TYR A 207 17.57 -8.00 14.86
N ARG A 208 17.60 -9.10 14.09
CA ARG A 208 17.10 -10.42 14.56
C ARG A 208 17.88 -10.90 15.78
N HIS A 209 19.20 -10.75 15.77
CA HIS A 209 20.06 -11.10 16.89
C HIS A 209 19.68 -10.31 18.15
N LEU A 210 19.59 -8.98 18.08
CA LEU A 210 19.23 -8.12 19.21
C LEU A 210 17.81 -8.36 19.72
N ALA A 211 16.88 -8.58 18.81
CA ALA A 211 15.47 -8.78 19.14
C ALA A 211 15.15 -10.25 19.47
N LYS A 212 16.08 -11.20 19.30
CA LYS A 212 15.89 -12.64 19.46
C LYS A 212 14.67 -13.13 18.67
N VAL A 213 14.65 -12.83 17.36
CA VAL A 213 13.57 -13.22 16.42
C VAL A 213 14.06 -14.39 15.58
N GLU A 214 13.60 -15.61 15.93
CA GLU A 214 14.06 -16.86 15.32
C GLU A 214 13.02 -17.51 14.41
N ALA A 215 11.73 -17.22 14.61
CA ALA A 215 10.64 -17.81 13.84
C ALA A 215 9.47 -16.82 13.66
N GLY A 216 8.59 -17.10 12.71
CA GLY A 216 7.37 -16.33 12.47
C GLY A 216 7.61 -15.02 11.72
N ALA A 217 6.95 -13.94 12.15
CA ALA A 217 7.03 -12.65 11.50
C ALA A 217 8.46 -12.08 11.52
N LEU A 218 8.96 -11.61 10.37
CA LEU A 218 10.29 -11.01 10.27
C LEU A 218 10.38 -9.74 11.12
N PHE A 219 9.40 -8.86 11.06
CA PHE A 219 9.38 -7.61 11.84
C PHE A 219 8.30 -7.62 12.90
N ILE A 220 8.69 -7.33 14.15
CA ILE A 220 7.81 -7.36 15.33
C ILE A 220 7.68 -6.00 16.01
N ASN A 221 6.59 -5.83 16.73
CA ASN A 221 6.34 -4.68 17.61
C ASN A 221 6.81 -4.95 19.05
N LYS A 222 6.65 -3.95 19.95
CA LYS A 222 7.00 -4.08 21.38
C LYS A 222 6.35 -5.28 22.08
N SER A 223 5.14 -5.67 21.65
CA SER A 223 4.42 -6.83 22.20
C SER A 223 4.78 -8.14 21.52
N ARG A 224 5.89 -8.20 20.78
CA ARG A 224 6.39 -9.40 20.07
C ARG A 224 5.43 -9.93 18.98
N LYS A 225 4.44 -9.14 18.56
CA LYS A 225 3.51 -9.47 17.47
C LYS A 225 3.99 -8.83 16.16
N ARG A 226 3.53 -9.36 15.03
CA ARG A 226 3.79 -8.82 13.69
C ARG A 226 3.59 -7.30 13.67
N LEU A 227 4.53 -6.59 13.08
CA LEU A 227 4.45 -5.14 12.92
C LEU A 227 3.35 -4.78 11.90
N SER A 228 2.52 -3.80 12.23
CA SER A 228 1.45 -3.36 11.33
C SER A 228 1.94 -2.37 10.27
N ALA A 229 1.24 -2.32 9.13
CA ALA A 229 1.49 -1.32 8.08
C ALA A 229 1.40 0.12 8.62
N THR A 230 0.45 0.40 9.52
CA THR A 230 0.29 1.70 10.15
C THR A 230 1.53 2.07 10.99
N ALA A 231 2.08 1.11 11.74
CA ALA A 231 3.28 1.35 12.54
C ALA A 231 4.51 1.67 11.68
N VAL A 232 4.70 0.94 10.56
CA VAL A 232 5.78 1.23 9.60
C VAL A 232 5.58 2.61 8.95
N TRP A 233 4.34 2.96 8.61
CA TRP A 233 4.02 4.26 8.05
C TRP A 233 4.34 5.40 9.04
N GLN A 234 3.95 5.25 10.31
CA GLN A 234 4.26 6.22 11.37
C GLN A 234 5.76 6.35 11.62
N MET A 235 6.48 5.21 11.65
CA MET A 235 7.93 5.16 11.74
C MET A 235 8.59 5.93 10.60
N LEU A 236 8.17 5.70 9.35
CA LEU A 236 8.70 6.42 8.19
C LEU A 236 8.46 7.94 8.31
N LYS A 237 7.25 8.36 8.71
CA LYS A 237 6.94 9.79 8.93
C LYS A 237 7.80 10.43 10.01
N LYS A 238 8.11 9.68 11.06
CA LYS A 238 9.02 10.11 12.11
C LYS A 238 10.41 10.39 11.53
N TYR A 239 11.00 9.41 10.83
CA TYR A 239 12.35 9.56 10.28
C TYR A 239 12.46 10.59 9.14
N LEU A 240 11.44 10.73 8.30
CA LEU A 240 11.37 11.81 7.31
C LEU A 240 11.44 13.20 7.98
N ARG A 241 10.69 13.40 9.08
CA ARG A 241 10.72 14.65 9.83
C ARG A 241 12.09 14.90 10.47
N GLU A 242 12.68 13.86 11.05
CA GLU A 242 13.99 13.93 11.71
C GLU A 242 15.12 14.18 10.72
N ALA A 243 15.01 13.66 9.50
CA ALA A 243 15.93 13.88 8.40
C ALA A 243 15.73 15.23 7.68
N GLY A 244 14.74 16.04 8.08
CA GLY A 244 14.42 17.29 7.39
C GLY A 244 13.81 17.09 5.99
N LEU A 245 13.27 15.89 5.72
CA LEU A 245 12.66 15.53 4.42
C LEU A 245 11.15 15.75 4.44
N PRO A 246 10.52 15.94 3.24
CA PRO A 246 9.09 16.18 3.17
C PRO A 246 8.27 15.04 3.77
N THR A 247 7.46 15.33 4.78
CA THR A 247 6.60 14.34 5.43
C THR A 247 5.39 13.93 4.58
N THR A 248 5.19 14.50 3.41
CA THR A 248 4.21 14.06 2.41
C THR A 248 4.62 12.76 1.72
N LEU A 249 5.92 12.44 1.70
CA LEU A 249 6.44 11.18 1.16
C LEU A 249 5.83 9.96 1.85
N SER A 250 5.64 8.90 1.10
CA SER A 250 5.01 7.65 1.56
C SER A 250 5.92 6.45 1.26
N PRO A 251 5.62 5.24 1.77
CA PRO A 251 6.32 4.02 1.36
C PRO A 251 6.38 3.81 -0.16
N HIS A 252 5.38 4.30 -0.89
CA HIS A 252 5.39 4.28 -2.36
C HIS A 252 6.47 5.17 -2.96
N ALA A 253 6.83 6.28 -2.30
CA ALA A 253 7.91 7.14 -2.76
C ALA A 253 9.28 6.44 -2.64
N LEU A 254 9.53 5.66 -1.56
CA LEU A 254 10.74 4.84 -1.43
C LEU A 254 10.85 3.79 -2.54
N ARG A 255 9.77 3.09 -2.82
CA ARG A 255 9.70 2.12 -3.92
C ARG A 255 9.88 2.80 -5.29
N HIS A 256 9.36 4.01 -5.46
CA HIS A 256 9.56 4.79 -6.68
C HIS A 256 11.00 5.25 -6.82
N SER A 257 11.64 5.68 -5.72
CA SER A 257 13.07 6.01 -5.69
C SER A 257 13.94 4.81 -6.07
N PHE A 258 13.64 3.62 -5.53
CA PHE A 258 14.30 2.37 -5.94
C PHE A 258 14.22 2.16 -7.46
N ALA A 259 13.01 2.25 -8.04
CA ALA A 259 12.82 2.05 -9.47
C ALA A 259 13.57 3.10 -10.31
N THR A 260 13.48 4.37 -9.94
CA THR A 260 14.13 5.48 -10.63
C THR A 260 15.65 5.33 -10.60
N HIS A 261 16.22 5.04 -9.42
CA HIS A 261 17.66 4.92 -9.26
C HIS A 261 18.24 3.73 -10.04
N LEU A 262 17.50 2.60 -10.14
CA LEU A 262 17.90 1.49 -11.01
C LEU A 262 17.91 1.89 -12.48
N LEU A 263 16.86 2.58 -12.95
CA LEU A 263 16.77 3.04 -14.34
C LEU A 263 17.85 4.06 -14.67
N ASP A 264 18.10 5.04 -13.79
CA ASP A 264 19.13 6.08 -13.96
C ASP A 264 20.54 5.47 -14.04
N ARG A 265 20.75 4.30 -13.45
CA ARG A 265 22.00 3.55 -13.49
C ARG A 265 22.06 2.47 -14.57
N GLY A 266 21.12 2.51 -15.51
CA GLY A 266 21.16 1.68 -16.72
C GLY A 266 20.48 0.32 -16.62
N ALA A 267 19.73 0.03 -15.54
CA ALA A 267 18.90 -1.18 -15.53
C ALA A 267 17.81 -1.08 -16.60
N ASP A 268 17.57 -2.17 -17.30
CA ASP A 268 16.51 -2.20 -18.32
C ASP A 268 15.10 -2.13 -17.67
N LEU A 269 14.18 -1.46 -18.37
CA LEU A 269 12.83 -1.24 -17.87
C LEU A 269 12.07 -2.54 -17.56
N ARG A 270 12.31 -3.61 -18.33
CA ARG A 270 11.62 -4.89 -18.12
C ARG A 270 12.10 -5.57 -16.84
N SER A 271 13.41 -5.54 -16.57
CA SER A 271 13.97 -6.03 -15.30
C SER A 271 13.39 -5.27 -14.11
N VAL A 272 13.33 -3.93 -14.17
CA VAL A 272 12.74 -3.11 -13.09
C VAL A 272 11.25 -3.41 -12.92
N GLN A 273 10.48 -3.54 -13.99
CA GLN A 273 9.07 -3.93 -13.92
C GLN A 273 8.87 -5.32 -13.30
N SER A 274 9.73 -6.27 -13.62
CA SER A 274 9.71 -7.63 -13.05
C SER A 274 10.02 -7.61 -11.56
N LEU A 275 11.05 -6.88 -11.13
CA LEU A 275 11.38 -6.69 -9.70
C LEU A 275 10.22 -6.09 -8.93
N LEU A 276 9.54 -5.12 -9.51
CA LEU A 276 8.38 -4.48 -8.90
C LEU A 276 7.11 -5.33 -8.95
N GLY A 277 7.01 -6.36 -9.77
CA GLY A 277 5.81 -7.20 -9.90
C GLY A 277 4.63 -6.41 -10.44
N HIS A 278 4.82 -5.69 -11.57
CA HIS A 278 3.74 -5.03 -12.30
C HIS A 278 2.97 -6.06 -13.13
N ALA A 279 1.66 -6.19 -12.88
CA ALA A 279 0.77 -7.21 -13.47
C ALA A 279 0.43 -7.00 -14.96
N SER A 280 1.04 -6.07 -15.66
CA SER A 280 0.64 -5.64 -17.00
C SER A 280 1.59 -6.12 -18.12
N LEU A 281 2.04 -7.36 -18.06
CA LEU A 281 2.46 -8.07 -19.25
C LEU A 281 1.88 -9.49 -19.19
N THR A 282 0.96 -9.77 -20.10
CA THR A 282 0.40 -11.06 -20.46
C THR A 282 1.52 -12.06 -20.69
N THR A 283 1.93 -12.75 -19.62
CA THR A 283 2.44 -14.13 -19.68
C THR A 283 2.77 -14.58 -18.26
N THR A 284 2.27 -15.71 -17.87
CA THR A 284 2.73 -16.50 -16.75
C THR A 284 4.15 -16.97 -17.11
N GLN A 285 5.13 -16.09 -17.01
CA GLN A 285 6.52 -16.52 -17.08
C GLN A 285 6.82 -17.21 -15.75
N ILE A 286 6.93 -18.53 -15.82
CA ILE A 286 7.56 -19.36 -14.82
C ILE A 286 8.92 -18.71 -14.56
N TYR A 287 9.15 -18.18 -13.35
CA TYR A 287 10.45 -17.67 -12.93
C TYR A 287 11.40 -18.85 -12.86
N THR A 288 12.14 -19.08 -13.95
CA THR A 288 13.24 -20.07 -14.01
C THR A 288 14.45 -19.50 -13.26
N HIS A 289 15.37 -20.38 -12.82
CA HIS A 289 16.64 -19.95 -12.23
C HIS A 289 17.40 -18.93 -13.08
N VAL A 290 17.39 -19.09 -14.39
CA VAL A 290 18.00 -18.15 -15.37
C VAL A 290 17.42 -16.75 -15.28
N THR A 291 16.10 -16.63 -15.04
CA THR A 291 15.44 -15.32 -14.88
C THR A 291 15.86 -14.64 -13.57
N THR A 292 16.01 -15.40 -12.49
CA THR A 292 16.44 -14.89 -11.17
C THR A 292 17.88 -14.40 -11.21
N GLU A 293 18.80 -15.14 -11.82
CA GLU A 293 20.21 -14.74 -11.98
C GLU A 293 20.34 -13.47 -12.81
N ARG A 294 19.58 -13.36 -13.90
CA ARG A 294 19.55 -12.14 -14.72
C ARG A 294 19.03 -10.93 -13.94
N LEU A 295 18.00 -11.09 -13.13
CA LEU A 295 17.48 -10.02 -12.28
C LEU A 295 18.49 -9.61 -11.20
N LYS A 296 19.21 -10.57 -10.61
CA LYS A 296 20.29 -10.29 -9.67
C LYS A 296 21.44 -9.52 -10.34
N ALA A 297 21.89 -9.95 -11.51
CA ALA A 297 22.95 -9.27 -12.25
C ALA A 297 22.57 -7.81 -12.57
N ALA A 298 21.35 -7.58 -13.05
CA ALA A 298 20.82 -6.24 -13.30
C ALA A 298 20.75 -5.40 -12.02
N TYR A 299 20.35 -6.02 -10.90
CA TYR A 299 20.29 -5.39 -9.60
C TYR A 299 21.70 -5.03 -9.09
N GLN A 300 22.65 -5.96 -9.08
CA GLN A 300 24.01 -5.75 -8.61
C GLN A 300 24.73 -4.66 -9.39
N THR A 301 24.50 -4.58 -10.71
CA THR A 301 25.11 -3.56 -11.56
C THR A 301 24.53 -2.17 -11.30
N ALA A 302 23.24 -2.05 -11.04
CA ALA A 302 22.53 -0.78 -11.06
C ALA A 302 22.11 -0.27 -9.67
N HIS A 303 21.97 -1.14 -8.64
CA HIS A 303 21.48 -0.66 -7.35
C HIS A 303 22.59 0.04 -6.53
N PRO A 304 22.33 1.24 -5.95
CA PRO A 304 23.35 2.00 -5.22
C PRO A 304 23.89 1.30 -3.95
N ARG A 305 23.16 0.33 -3.42
CA ARG A 305 23.47 -0.44 -2.20
C ARG A 305 23.28 -1.96 -2.43
N ALA A 306 23.70 -2.43 -3.62
CA ALA A 306 23.72 -3.85 -3.94
C ALA A 306 24.70 -4.61 -3.04
#